data_33412374a2d063649eb82d002ef9caf6
#
_entry.id   33412374a2d063649eb82d002ef9caf6
#
_cell.length_a   1.000
_cell.length_b   1.000
_cell.length_c   1.000
_cell.angle_alpha   90.00
_cell.angle_beta   90.00
_cell.angle_gamma   90.00
#
_symmetry.space_group_name_H-M   'P 1'
#
loop_
_entity.id
_entity.type
_entity.pdbx_description
1 polymer ?
#
loop_
_entity_poly.entity_id
_entity_poly.type
_entity_poly.pdbx_seq_one_letter_code
_entity_poly.pdbx_strand_id
1 'polypeptide(L)'
;MIDIGAAALNEALIAQSIRPLFSRALASGRPIYLANHSLGRPPDRVVEDVQRALDAWYRDMGEAWDEWLAARDRFRALTAQLVGAPSGDSVIPKTSAGQGLRAVLNLFDAPIRVLSTDSEFDSIDFILRVYRDKGRIELTTVPARAEALIDAMHAGPPQLVVVSTVLFRSGEIVAGIEDVVRSARAAGASVLLDVYHHAGVLPLDLAALDADFAVGGSYKYTRGGPGACWLYVHPRNHSRRTLDTGWFAKDDPFGYERPDPPRFAPGGDAWMESTPPVLAPVQALAGLEFTNAIGAVRLREYHLAQKERFAAQLAQRGLRVEGAGPQFGAFLSLAHPEATRLSAELMRRGVKTDARGDRLRLCADLLNTDDELAAASQAVAGVLDKA
;
A
#
# COMPACT_ATOMS: atom_id res chain seq x y z
N MET A 1 0.62 8.72 22.47
CA MET A 1 0.02 7.47 21.94
C MET A 1 -1.49 7.67 21.89
N ILE A 2 -2.14 7.31 20.78
CA ILE A 2 -3.60 7.42 20.66
C ILE A 2 -4.18 6.23 21.40
N ASP A 3 -4.89 6.47 22.50
CA ASP A 3 -5.64 5.42 23.22
C ASP A 3 -7.08 5.42 22.71
N ILE A 4 -7.43 4.41 21.91
CA ILE A 4 -8.79 4.21 21.36
C ILE A 4 -9.51 3.10 22.14
N GLY A 5 -8.90 2.57 23.21
CA GLY A 5 -9.40 1.41 23.96
C GLY A 5 -9.51 0.15 23.08
N ALA A 6 -9.95 -0.97 23.65
CA ALA A 6 -10.10 -2.25 22.96
C ALA A 6 -11.53 -2.50 22.41
N ALA A 7 -12.47 -1.59 22.62
CA ALA A 7 -13.86 -1.76 22.20
C ALA A 7 -14.03 -1.81 20.68
N ALA A 8 -15.06 -2.49 20.20
CA ALA A 8 -15.41 -2.50 18.77
C ALA A 8 -15.67 -1.07 18.27
N LEU A 9 -15.20 -0.77 17.04
CA LEU A 9 -15.43 0.53 16.42
C LEU A 9 -16.94 0.73 16.14
N ASN A 10 -17.44 1.89 16.52
CA ASN A 10 -18.80 2.34 16.21
C ASN A 10 -18.81 3.86 15.99
N GLU A 11 -19.89 4.40 15.44
CA GLU A 11 -19.97 5.83 15.10
C GLU A 11 -19.76 6.75 16.31
N ALA A 12 -20.27 6.40 17.49
CA ALA A 12 -20.10 7.22 18.68
C ALA A 12 -18.63 7.32 19.11
N LEU A 13 -17.93 6.18 19.18
CA LEU A 13 -16.50 6.14 19.49
C LEU A 13 -15.68 6.89 18.43
N ILE A 14 -16.00 6.71 17.16
CA ILE A 14 -15.33 7.38 16.05
C ILE A 14 -15.54 8.89 16.14
N ALA A 15 -16.77 9.34 16.37
CA ALA A 15 -17.10 10.75 16.49
C ALA A 15 -16.36 11.41 17.68
N GLN A 16 -16.32 10.72 18.83
CA GLN A 16 -15.74 11.26 20.06
C GLN A 16 -14.21 11.22 20.06
N SER A 17 -13.59 10.13 19.60
CA SER A 17 -12.17 9.88 19.85
C SER A 17 -11.31 9.89 18.58
N ILE A 18 -11.90 9.70 17.40
CA ILE A 18 -11.13 9.57 16.16
C ILE A 18 -11.28 10.81 15.27
N ARG A 19 -12.51 11.24 14.95
CA ARG A 19 -12.73 12.39 14.08
C ARG A 19 -12.01 13.69 14.53
N PRO A 20 -11.86 13.99 15.82
CA PRO A 20 -11.08 15.17 16.26
C PRO A 20 -9.61 15.16 15.84
N LEU A 21 -9.02 13.98 15.58
CA LEU A 21 -7.64 13.84 15.12
C LEU A 21 -7.47 14.20 13.64
N PHE A 22 -8.56 14.42 12.91
CA PHE A 22 -8.64 14.68 11.47
C PHE A 22 -9.40 15.99 11.17
N SER A 23 -9.38 16.97 12.08
CA SER A 23 -10.19 18.18 11.99
C SER A 23 -9.94 18.97 10.70
N ARG A 24 -8.69 19.01 10.21
CA ARG A 24 -8.31 19.68 8.95
C ARG A 24 -8.87 18.96 7.72
N ALA A 25 -8.85 17.63 7.72
CA ALA A 25 -9.38 16.82 6.62
C ALA A 25 -10.92 16.80 6.60
N LEU A 26 -11.55 17.01 7.75
CA LEU A 26 -13.00 17.03 7.96
C LEU A 26 -13.58 18.46 8.06
N ALA A 27 -12.82 19.50 7.69
CA ALA A 27 -13.30 20.87 7.74
C ALA A 27 -14.58 21.07 6.91
N SER A 28 -15.46 21.98 7.35
CA SER A 28 -16.74 22.25 6.67
C SER A 28 -16.51 22.67 5.20
N GLY A 29 -17.47 22.33 4.34
CA GLY A 29 -17.39 22.60 2.90
C GLY A 29 -16.52 21.60 2.11
N ARG A 30 -15.91 20.59 2.77
CA ARG A 30 -15.24 19.51 2.06
C ARG A 30 -16.26 18.54 1.45
N PRO A 31 -15.96 17.95 0.27
CA PRO A 31 -16.83 16.92 -0.32
C PRO A 31 -16.87 15.66 0.56
N ILE A 32 -17.95 14.89 0.46
CA ILE A 32 -17.99 13.52 0.95
C ILE A 32 -16.88 12.75 0.23
N TYR A 33 -15.91 12.24 0.98
CA TYR A 33 -14.70 11.65 0.41
C TYR A 33 -14.78 10.13 0.37
N LEU A 34 -14.91 9.57 -0.83
CA LEU A 34 -15.00 8.14 -1.11
C LEU A 34 -13.83 7.63 -1.98
N ALA A 35 -12.66 8.26 -1.89
CA ALA A 35 -11.47 7.90 -2.66
C ALA A 35 -10.28 7.49 -1.78
N ASN A 36 -10.52 6.94 -0.58
CA ASN A 36 -9.47 6.58 0.38
C ASN A 36 -8.50 5.51 -0.14
N HIS A 37 -8.94 4.68 -1.09
CA HIS A 37 -8.08 3.72 -1.81
C HIS A 37 -7.10 4.39 -2.78
N SER A 38 -7.28 5.66 -3.11
CA SER A 38 -6.37 6.45 -3.95
C SER A 38 -5.46 7.33 -3.11
N LEU A 39 -6.01 8.00 -2.09
CA LEU A 39 -5.26 8.81 -1.13
C LEU A 39 -6.01 8.84 0.21
N GLY A 40 -5.38 8.39 1.28
CA GLY A 40 -5.97 8.43 2.62
C GLY A 40 -5.99 9.83 3.20
N ARG A 41 -7.06 10.18 3.97
CA ARG A 41 -7.16 11.45 4.68
C ARG A 41 -6.13 11.50 5.83
N PRO A 42 -5.21 12.48 5.88
CA PRO A 42 -4.15 12.52 6.88
C PRO A 42 -4.67 12.97 8.24
N PRO A 43 -4.11 12.47 9.37
CA PRO A 43 -4.32 13.07 10.68
C PRO A 43 -3.64 14.44 10.79
N ASP A 44 -4.18 15.31 11.65
CA ASP A 44 -3.71 16.70 11.81
C ASP A 44 -2.25 16.78 12.26
N ARG A 45 -1.79 15.81 13.05
CA ARG A 45 -0.41 15.70 13.55
C ARG A 45 0.65 15.62 12.45
N VAL A 46 0.29 15.20 11.23
CA VAL A 46 1.24 15.18 10.08
C VAL A 46 1.89 16.54 9.85
N VAL A 47 1.12 17.62 10.02
CA VAL A 47 1.65 18.99 9.83
C VAL A 47 2.69 19.32 10.91
N GLU A 48 2.42 18.93 12.15
CA GLU A 48 3.32 19.19 13.28
C GLU A 48 4.60 18.37 13.18
N ASP A 49 4.48 17.10 12.78
CA ASP A 49 5.64 16.20 12.60
C ASP A 49 6.56 16.71 11.47
N VAL A 50 5.99 17.10 10.32
CA VAL A 50 6.78 17.65 9.21
C VAL A 50 7.40 18.99 9.58
N GLN A 51 6.66 19.87 10.26
CA GLN A 51 7.19 21.15 10.71
C GLN A 51 8.37 20.96 11.67
N ARG A 52 8.26 20.04 12.63
CA ARG A 52 9.35 19.70 13.55
C ARG A 52 10.61 19.23 12.81
N ALA A 53 10.46 18.39 11.80
CA ALA A 53 11.59 17.91 11.01
C ALA A 53 12.25 19.02 10.18
N LEU A 54 11.49 20.01 9.71
CA LEU A 54 12.02 21.21 9.07
C LEU A 54 12.71 22.12 10.08
N ASP A 55 12.12 22.33 11.26
CA ASP A 55 12.70 23.14 12.32
C ASP A 55 14.04 22.58 12.80
N ALA A 56 14.18 21.24 12.87
CA ALA A 56 15.45 20.58 13.15
C ALA A 56 16.51 20.96 12.12
N TRP A 57 16.15 20.99 10.84
CA TRP A 57 17.08 21.41 9.79
C TRP A 57 17.57 22.84 9.99
N TYR A 58 16.65 23.80 10.21
CA TYR A 58 17.01 25.20 10.42
C TYR A 58 17.80 25.45 11.71
N ARG A 59 17.58 24.65 12.76
CA ARG A 59 18.24 24.78 14.04
C ARG A 59 19.61 24.11 14.05
N ASP A 60 19.69 22.88 13.52
CA ASP A 60 20.79 21.96 13.76
C ASP A 60 21.62 21.66 12.51
N MET A 61 21.16 22.08 11.30
CA MET A 61 21.84 21.81 10.03
C MET A 61 22.25 20.33 9.87
N GLY A 62 23.55 20.03 9.92
CA GLY A 62 24.07 18.66 9.73
C GLY A 62 23.66 17.67 10.83
N GLU A 63 23.50 18.13 12.07
CA GLU A 63 23.06 17.30 13.21
C GLU A 63 21.58 16.91 13.13
N ALA A 64 20.78 17.56 12.26
CA ALA A 64 19.40 17.15 11.99
C ALA A 64 19.28 15.70 11.45
N TRP A 65 20.38 15.15 10.93
CA TRP A 65 20.44 13.74 10.52
C TRP A 65 20.06 12.77 11.63
N ASP A 66 20.42 13.03 12.88
CA ASP A 66 20.12 12.13 13.99
C ASP A 66 18.60 12.00 14.19
N GLU A 67 17.86 13.13 14.17
CA GLU A 67 16.40 13.14 14.29
C GLU A 67 15.73 12.49 13.07
N TRP A 68 16.23 12.75 11.87
CA TRP A 68 15.68 12.22 10.63
C TRP A 68 15.91 10.70 10.50
N LEU A 69 17.07 10.21 10.89
CA LEU A 69 17.36 8.76 10.88
C LEU A 69 16.54 8.04 11.96
N ALA A 70 16.34 8.65 13.13
CA ALA A 70 15.44 8.10 14.15
C ALA A 70 13.99 8.02 13.64
N ALA A 71 13.51 9.03 12.91
CA ALA A 71 12.19 9.01 12.29
C ALA A 71 12.07 7.93 11.20
N ARG A 72 13.11 7.73 10.38
CA ARG A 72 13.21 6.61 9.42
C ARG A 72 13.11 5.26 10.13
N ASP A 73 13.84 5.07 11.20
CA ASP A 73 13.84 3.79 11.94
C ASP A 73 12.50 3.56 12.64
N ARG A 74 11.87 4.62 13.13
CA ARG A 74 10.48 4.56 13.64
C ARG A 74 9.49 4.16 12.54
N PHE A 75 9.61 4.73 11.33
CA PHE A 75 8.82 4.34 10.17
C PHE A 75 8.98 2.85 9.83
N ARG A 76 10.22 2.35 9.82
CA ARG A 76 10.53 0.92 9.59
C ARG A 76 9.87 0.04 10.64
N ALA A 77 10.00 0.38 11.92
CA ALA A 77 9.42 -0.38 13.03
C ALA A 77 7.89 -0.42 12.97
N LEU A 78 7.24 0.72 12.74
CA LEU A 78 5.78 0.80 12.62
C LEU A 78 5.25 0.05 11.40
N THR A 79 5.96 0.12 10.28
CA THR A 79 5.62 -0.64 9.08
C THR A 79 5.78 -2.14 9.33
N ALA A 80 6.88 -2.57 9.97
CA ALA A 80 7.10 -3.97 10.33
C ALA A 80 5.97 -4.51 11.21
N GLN A 81 5.54 -3.75 12.21
CA GLN A 81 4.39 -4.09 13.06
C GLN A 81 3.10 -4.24 12.23
N LEU A 82 2.85 -3.34 11.29
CA LEU A 82 1.65 -3.34 10.45
C LEU A 82 1.55 -4.57 9.56
N VAL A 83 2.68 -5.02 9.02
CA VAL A 83 2.72 -6.08 7.98
C VAL A 83 3.21 -7.43 8.51
N GLY A 84 3.40 -7.58 9.82
CA GLY A 84 3.90 -8.82 10.41
C GLY A 84 5.32 -9.17 9.95
N ALA A 85 6.19 -8.16 9.75
CA ALA A 85 7.60 -8.41 9.46
C ALA A 85 8.36 -8.71 10.76
N PRO A 86 9.43 -9.53 10.73
CA PRO A 86 10.17 -9.92 11.93
C PRO A 86 10.79 -8.75 12.69
N SER A 87 11.18 -7.70 11.97
CA SER A 87 11.74 -6.47 12.54
C SER A 87 11.72 -5.33 11.53
N GLY A 88 12.01 -4.10 11.98
CA GLY A 88 12.21 -2.95 11.10
C GLY A 88 13.36 -3.13 10.10
N ASP A 89 14.32 -3.98 10.41
CA ASP A 89 15.45 -4.30 9.52
C ASP A 89 14.98 -4.97 8.21
N SER A 90 13.86 -5.66 8.22
CA SER A 90 13.25 -6.23 7.00
C SER A 90 12.48 -5.22 6.15
N VAL A 91 12.35 -3.95 6.60
CA VAL A 91 11.61 -2.89 5.91
C VAL A 91 12.57 -1.83 5.39
N ILE A 92 12.72 -1.75 4.09
CA ILE A 92 13.61 -0.82 3.41
C ILE A 92 12.79 0.34 2.85
N PRO A 93 12.98 1.57 3.30
CA PRO A 93 12.30 2.75 2.77
C PRO A 93 12.54 2.91 1.28
N LYS A 94 11.47 3.14 0.53
CA LYS A 94 11.46 3.39 -0.91
C LYS A 94 10.51 4.56 -1.20
N THR A 95 10.62 5.18 -2.36
CA THR A 95 9.73 6.30 -2.76
C THR A 95 8.52 5.86 -3.56
N SER A 96 8.53 4.62 -4.07
CA SER A 96 7.43 4.04 -4.86
C SER A 96 7.52 2.50 -4.90
N ALA A 97 6.40 1.83 -5.23
CA ALA A 97 6.40 0.40 -5.54
C ALA A 97 7.37 0.06 -6.67
N GLY A 98 7.42 0.92 -7.69
CA GLY A 98 8.32 0.74 -8.82
C GLY A 98 9.80 0.74 -8.43
N GLN A 99 10.20 1.52 -7.42
CA GLN A 99 11.58 1.47 -6.90
C GLN A 99 11.85 0.13 -6.22
N GLY A 100 10.92 -0.37 -5.40
CA GLY A 100 11.05 -1.68 -4.79
C GLY A 100 11.10 -2.82 -5.80
N LEU A 101 10.22 -2.80 -6.81
CA LEU A 101 10.23 -3.79 -7.89
C LEU A 101 11.56 -3.80 -8.65
N ARG A 102 12.10 -2.62 -9.01
CA ARG A 102 13.39 -2.55 -9.73
C ARG A 102 14.53 -3.11 -8.87
N ALA A 103 14.56 -2.79 -7.58
CA ALA A 103 15.57 -3.35 -6.68
C ALA A 103 15.54 -4.89 -6.67
N VAL A 104 14.35 -5.50 -6.75
CA VAL A 104 14.20 -6.96 -6.83
C VAL A 104 14.57 -7.48 -8.22
N LEU A 105 14.15 -6.83 -9.31
CA LEU A 105 14.52 -7.25 -10.68
C LEU A 105 16.02 -7.19 -10.91
N ASN A 106 16.70 -6.16 -10.40
CA ASN A 106 18.13 -5.95 -10.52
C ASN A 106 18.98 -6.74 -9.52
N LEU A 107 18.36 -7.62 -8.75
CA LEU A 107 19.00 -8.63 -7.90
C LEU A 107 19.55 -9.81 -8.71
N PHE A 108 18.98 -10.06 -9.86
CA PHE A 108 19.25 -11.22 -10.69
C PHE A 108 20.11 -10.87 -11.90
N ASP A 109 20.92 -11.83 -12.32
CA ASP A 109 21.61 -11.74 -13.62
C ASP A 109 20.59 -11.94 -14.75
N ALA A 110 20.51 -10.95 -15.63
CA ALA A 110 19.55 -10.97 -16.73
C ALA A 110 20.04 -11.81 -17.93
N PRO A 111 19.12 -12.37 -18.75
CA PRO A 111 17.68 -12.32 -18.60
C PRO A 111 17.15 -13.32 -17.57
N ILE A 112 16.02 -13.00 -16.90
CA ILE A 112 15.32 -13.91 -16.00
C ILE A 112 13.88 -14.17 -16.46
N ARG A 113 13.35 -15.34 -16.12
CA ARG A 113 11.93 -15.65 -16.32
C ARG A 113 11.12 -15.09 -15.18
N VAL A 114 10.16 -14.21 -15.52
CA VAL A 114 9.21 -13.60 -14.57
C VAL A 114 7.81 -14.06 -14.91
N LEU A 115 7.11 -14.59 -13.92
CA LEU A 115 5.68 -14.88 -13.97
C LEU A 115 4.91 -13.79 -13.24
N SER A 116 3.88 -13.24 -13.87
CA SER A 116 3.02 -12.22 -13.28
C SER A 116 1.58 -12.39 -13.73
N THR A 117 0.68 -11.47 -13.31
CA THR A 117 -0.72 -11.53 -13.70
C THR A 117 -1.09 -10.41 -14.69
N ASP A 118 -2.21 -10.60 -15.39
CA ASP A 118 -2.79 -9.61 -16.33
C ASP A 118 -3.51 -8.46 -15.59
N SER A 119 -3.56 -8.51 -14.27
CA SER A 119 -4.34 -7.61 -13.42
C SER A 119 -3.48 -6.81 -12.42
N GLU A 120 -2.17 -6.75 -12.65
CA GLU A 120 -1.25 -5.99 -11.82
C GLU A 120 -1.49 -4.49 -11.92
N PHE A 121 -1.07 -3.76 -10.87
CA PHE A 121 -1.12 -2.30 -10.88
C PHE A 121 -0.27 -1.71 -12.01
N ASP A 122 -0.74 -0.62 -12.63
CA ASP A 122 -0.13 0.01 -13.81
C ASP A 122 1.40 0.17 -13.72
N SER A 123 1.95 0.55 -12.56
CA SER A 123 3.40 0.71 -12.42
C SER A 123 4.14 -0.62 -12.47
N ILE A 124 3.57 -1.69 -11.90
CA ILE A 124 4.15 -3.03 -11.92
C ILE A 124 4.15 -3.56 -13.35
N ASP A 125 2.98 -3.57 -14.01
CA ASP A 125 2.83 -4.02 -15.41
C ASP A 125 3.74 -3.24 -16.36
N PHE A 126 3.73 -1.90 -16.26
CA PHE A 126 4.53 -1.05 -17.14
C PHE A 126 6.04 -1.31 -17.00
N ILE A 127 6.55 -1.44 -15.76
CA ILE A 127 7.97 -1.74 -15.53
C ILE A 127 8.32 -3.12 -16.07
N LEU A 128 7.51 -4.14 -15.81
CA LEU A 128 7.76 -5.50 -16.32
C LEU A 128 7.81 -5.51 -17.84
N ARG A 129 6.89 -4.83 -18.53
CA ARG A 129 6.91 -4.71 -19.99
C ARG A 129 8.16 -4.00 -20.50
N VAL A 130 8.57 -2.89 -19.87
CA VAL A 130 9.80 -2.18 -20.27
C VAL A 130 11.04 -3.07 -20.08
N TYR A 131 11.11 -3.83 -18.98
CA TYR A 131 12.22 -4.77 -18.75
C TYR A 131 12.22 -5.90 -19.78
N ARG A 132 11.06 -6.43 -20.17
CA ARG A 132 10.92 -7.39 -21.26
C ARG A 132 11.41 -6.81 -22.59
N ASP A 133 10.94 -5.61 -22.95
CA ASP A 133 11.30 -4.96 -24.21
C ASP A 133 12.80 -4.59 -24.31
N LYS A 134 13.46 -4.47 -23.15
CA LYS A 134 14.92 -4.31 -23.04
C LYS A 134 15.68 -5.64 -22.96
N GLY A 135 15.00 -6.78 -23.08
CA GLY A 135 15.64 -8.10 -23.01
C GLY A 135 16.17 -8.46 -21.61
N ARG A 136 15.69 -7.77 -20.55
CA ARG A 136 16.13 -8.04 -19.18
C ARG A 136 15.33 -9.17 -18.54
N ILE A 137 14.10 -9.39 -18.98
CA ILE A 137 13.23 -10.47 -18.49
C ILE A 137 12.49 -11.14 -19.65
N GLU A 138 12.16 -12.43 -19.46
CA GLU A 138 11.14 -13.16 -20.19
C GLU A 138 9.86 -13.14 -19.36
N LEU A 139 8.83 -12.42 -19.81
CA LEU A 139 7.61 -12.20 -19.06
C LEU A 139 6.49 -13.13 -19.53
N THR A 140 6.00 -13.95 -18.61
CA THR A 140 4.76 -14.71 -18.75
C THR A 140 3.67 -14.07 -17.88
N THR A 141 2.50 -13.83 -18.46
CA THR A 141 1.32 -13.30 -17.74
C THR A 141 0.17 -14.29 -17.82
N VAL A 142 -0.52 -14.47 -16.68
CA VAL A 142 -1.68 -15.36 -16.53
C VAL A 142 -2.81 -14.62 -15.83
N PRO A 143 -4.06 -15.13 -15.84
CA PRO A 143 -5.13 -14.56 -15.02
C PRO A 143 -4.77 -14.50 -13.54
N ALA A 144 -5.22 -13.46 -12.82
CA ALA A 144 -4.90 -13.21 -11.40
C ALA A 144 -5.64 -14.21 -10.47
N ARG A 145 -5.27 -15.48 -10.55
CA ARG A 145 -5.78 -16.59 -9.74
C ARG A 145 -4.64 -17.52 -9.33
N ALA A 146 -4.70 -18.05 -8.12
CA ALA A 146 -3.66 -18.92 -7.59
C ALA A 146 -3.42 -20.16 -8.48
N GLU A 147 -4.48 -20.80 -8.94
CA GLU A 147 -4.39 -21.99 -9.79
C GLU A 147 -3.64 -21.69 -11.10
N ALA A 148 -3.95 -20.56 -11.76
CA ALA A 148 -3.30 -20.18 -13.01
C ALA A 148 -1.80 -19.90 -12.82
N LEU A 149 -1.41 -19.28 -11.69
CA LEU A 149 -0.02 -19.06 -11.33
C LEU A 149 0.71 -20.38 -11.06
N ILE A 150 0.08 -21.30 -10.30
CA ILE A 150 0.64 -22.59 -9.95
C ILE A 150 0.81 -23.46 -11.20
N ASP A 151 -0.19 -23.52 -12.08
CA ASP A 151 -0.12 -24.27 -13.35
C ASP A 151 1.00 -23.74 -14.26
N ALA A 152 1.14 -22.42 -14.33
CA ALA A 152 2.23 -21.79 -15.11
C ALA A 152 3.61 -22.13 -14.53
N MET A 153 3.76 -22.17 -13.21
CA MET A 153 5.02 -22.59 -12.55
C MET A 153 5.37 -24.06 -12.85
N HIS A 154 4.38 -24.94 -12.90
CA HIS A 154 4.59 -26.34 -13.26
C HIS A 154 4.98 -26.52 -14.73
N ALA A 155 4.43 -25.70 -15.63
CA ALA A 155 4.74 -25.74 -17.05
C ALA A 155 6.16 -25.20 -17.37
N GLY A 156 6.64 -24.22 -16.58
CA GLY A 156 7.97 -23.62 -16.76
C GLY A 156 8.35 -22.77 -15.53
N PRO A 157 9.21 -23.27 -14.63
CA PRO A 157 9.51 -22.59 -13.38
C PRO A 157 10.18 -21.25 -13.64
N PRO A 158 9.61 -20.11 -13.10
CA PRO A 158 10.22 -18.79 -13.18
C PRO A 158 11.37 -18.64 -12.16
N GLN A 159 12.16 -17.58 -12.27
CA GLN A 159 13.04 -17.14 -11.17
C GLN A 159 12.33 -16.18 -10.22
N LEU A 160 11.32 -15.43 -10.71
CA LEU A 160 10.57 -14.49 -9.89
C LEU A 160 9.07 -14.56 -10.25
N VAL A 161 8.24 -14.64 -9.23
CA VAL A 161 6.78 -14.45 -9.32
C VAL A 161 6.46 -13.07 -8.77
N VAL A 162 5.68 -12.26 -9.51
CA VAL A 162 5.21 -10.93 -9.09
C VAL A 162 3.69 -10.93 -9.11
N VAL A 163 3.06 -10.71 -7.95
CA VAL A 163 1.60 -10.80 -7.84
C VAL A 163 1.04 -9.83 -6.80
N SER A 164 -0.04 -9.13 -7.14
CA SER A 164 -0.83 -8.33 -6.22
C SER A 164 -1.72 -9.23 -5.34
N THR A 165 -1.71 -9.03 -4.03
CA THR A 165 -2.59 -9.78 -3.09
C THR A 165 -4.03 -9.28 -3.10
N VAL A 166 -4.26 -8.03 -3.50
CA VAL A 166 -5.57 -7.41 -3.69
C VAL A 166 -5.54 -6.59 -4.97
N LEU A 167 -6.44 -6.89 -5.89
CA LEU A 167 -6.46 -6.29 -7.22
C LEU A 167 -6.93 -4.82 -7.17
N PHE A 168 -6.17 -3.92 -7.78
CA PHE A 168 -6.42 -2.48 -7.69
C PHE A 168 -7.70 -2.03 -8.42
N ARG A 169 -8.13 -2.76 -9.46
CA ARG A 169 -9.29 -2.42 -10.29
C ARG A 169 -10.61 -2.86 -9.67
N SER A 170 -10.67 -4.09 -9.16
CA SER A 170 -11.88 -4.70 -8.59
C SER A 170 -11.93 -4.67 -7.06
N GLY A 171 -10.77 -4.59 -6.40
CA GLY A 171 -10.65 -4.80 -4.96
C GLY A 171 -10.70 -6.26 -4.54
N GLU A 172 -10.74 -7.20 -5.49
CA GLU A 172 -10.78 -8.64 -5.22
C GLU A 172 -9.47 -9.10 -4.57
N ILE A 173 -9.61 -9.96 -3.55
CA ILE A 173 -8.48 -10.60 -2.88
C ILE A 173 -8.09 -11.83 -3.70
N VAL A 174 -6.82 -11.96 -4.05
CA VAL A 174 -6.30 -13.18 -4.69
C VAL A 174 -6.25 -14.28 -3.64
N ALA A 175 -7.27 -15.14 -3.66
CA ALA A 175 -7.35 -16.27 -2.75
C ALA A 175 -6.25 -17.30 -3.04
N GLY A 176 -5.72 -17.96 -2.00
CA GLY A 176 -4.68 -19.00 -2.15
C GLY A 176 -3.29 -18.43 -2.38
N ILE A 177 -3.02 -17.18 -1.99
CA ILE A 177 -1.68 -16.57 -2.12
C ILE A 177 -0.61 -17.37 -1.36
N GLU A 178 -0.98 -18.01 -0.25
CA GLU A 178 -0.12 -18.88 0.53
C GLU A 178 0.34 -20.11 -0.29
N ASP A 179 -0.56 -20.65 -1.12
CA ASP A 179 -0.26 -21.79 -2.00
C ASP A 179 0.65 -21.35 -3.15
N VAL A 180 0.45 -20.13 -3.68
CA VAL A 180 1.34 -19.54 -4.69
C VAL A 180 2.75 -19.40 -4.13
N VAL A 181 2.92 -18.82 -2.93
CA VAL A 181 4.23 -18.65 -2.29
C VAL A 181 4.90 -19.99 -2.05
N ARG A 182 4.14 -20.99 -1.54
CA ARG A 182 4.65 -22.35 -1.29
C ARG A 182 5.10 -23.03 -2.58
N SER A 183 4.30 -22.93 -3.64
CA SER A 183 4.61 -23.53 -4.94
C SER A 183 5.81 -22.87 -5.61
N ALA A 184 5.91 -21.54 -5.55
CA ALA A 184 7.06 -20.80 -6.04
C ALA A 184 8.35 -21.23 -5.32
N ARG A 185 8.31 -21.35 -4.00
CA ARG A 185 9.45 -21.82 -3.21
C ARG A 185 9.86 -23.25 -3.60
N ALA A 186 8.90 -24.16 -3.75
CA ALA A 186 9.18 -25.54 -4.19
C ALA A 186 9.81 -25.57 -5.59
N ALA A 187 9.47 -24.62 -6.46
CA ALA A 187 10.06 -24.46 -7.79
C ALA A 187 11.39 -23.69 -7.78
N GLY A 188 11.89 -23.25 -6.63
CA GLY A 188 13.13 -22.45 -6.50
C GLY A 188 12.98 -20.99 -6.95
N ALA A 189 11.75 -20.50 -7.11
CA ALA A 189 11.44 -19.13 -7.48
C ALA A 189 11.32 -18.22 -6.24
N SER A 190 11.74 -16.95 -6.38
CA SER A 190 11.43 -15.90 -5.42
C SER A 190 10.04 -15.33 -5.67
N VAL A 191 9.38 -14.80 -4.63
CA VAL A 191 8.08 -14.16 -4.74
C VAL A 191 8.15 -12.70 -4.28
N LEU A 192 7.62 -11.79 -5.09
CA LEU A 192 7.36 -10.39 -4.74
C LEU A 192 5.84 -10.16 -4.71
N LEU A 193 5.31 -9.78 -3.56
CA LEU A 193 3.91 -9.43 -3.38
C LEU A 193 3.71 -7.91 -3.48
N ASP A 194 2.76 -7.46 -4.29
CA ASP A 194 2.23 -6.10 -4.18
C ASP A 194 1.11 -6.11 -3.14
N VAL A 195 1.36 -5.48 -1.99
CA VAL A 195 0.41 -5.40 -0.89
C VAL A 195 -0.16 -4.00 -0.68
N TYR A 196 -0.10 -3.14 -1.68
CA TYR A 196 -0.56 -1.74 -1.60
C TYR A 196 -2.04 -1.57 -1.29
N HIS A 197 -2.89 -2.51 -1.71
CA HIS A 197 -4.32 -2.54 -1.41
C HIS A 197 -4.67 -3.47 -0.24
N HIS A 198 -3.68 -4.13 0.34
CA HIS A 198 -3.80 -5.04 1.48
C HIS A 198 -3.43 -4.35 2.80
N ALA A 199 -2.24 -3.75 2.85
CA ALA A 199 -1.67 -3.16 4.06
C ALA A 199 -2.56 -2.04 4.64
N GLY A 200 -2.97 -2.19 5.90
CA GLY A 200 -3.88 -1.28 6.59
C GLY A 200 -5.38 -1.49 6.31
N VAL A 201 -5.74 -2.52 5.53
CA VAL A 201 -7.13 -2.91 5.22
C VAL A 201 -7.45 -4.30 5.73
N LEU A 202 -6.53 -5.22 5.51
CA LEU A 202 -6.63 -6.62 5.89
C LEU A 202 -5.51 -6.95 6.87
N PRO A 203 -5.70 -7.90 7.78
CA PRO A 203 -4.60 -8.48 8.51
C PRO A 203 -3.55 -9.04 7.55
N LEU A 204 -2.28 -8.74 7.79
CA LEU A 204 -1.15 -9.16 6.97
C LEU A 204 -0.02 -9.63 7.87
N ASP A 205 0.52 -10.79 7.59
CA ASP A 205 1.69 -11.35 8.25
C ASP A 205 2.66 -11.88 7.19
N LEU A 206 3.60 -11.03 6.77
CA LEU A 206 4.58 -11.36 5.73
C LEU A 206 5.57 -12.43 6.18
N ALA A 207 5.83 -12.52 7.49
CA ALA A 207 6.68 -13.58 8.03
C ALA A 207 5.98 -14.95 7.95
N ALA A 208 4.71 -15.02 8.32
CA ALA A 208 3.91 -16.25 8.23
C ALA A 208 3.66 -16.67 6.77
N LEU A 209 3.43 -15.71 5.86
CA LEU A 209 3.33 -15.97 4.42
C LEU A 209 4.62 -16.49 3.81
N ASP A 210 5.76 -16.26 4.47
CA ASP A 210 7.10 -16.68 4.02
C ASP A 210 7.47 -16.16 2.62
N ALA A 211 6.92 -14.99 2.23
CA ALA A 211 7.25 -14.31 0.98
C ALA A 211 8.68 -13.77 1.01
N ASP A 212 9.35 -13.76 -0.14
CA ASP A 212 10.73 -13.25 -0.24
C ASP A 212 10.77 -11.73 -0.17
N PHE A 213 9.83 -11.10 -0.86
CA PHE A 213 9.72 -9.65 -0.99
C PHE A 213 8.26 -9.21 -0.98
N ALA A 214 8.02 -7.98 -0.52
CA ALA A 214 6.74 -7.30 -0.74
C ALA A 214 6.96 -5.80 -0.92
N VAL A 215 6.12 -5.18 -1.74
CA VAL A 215 6.08 -3.72 -1.91
C VAL A 215 4.78 -3.16 -1.39
N GLY A 216 4.87 -2.03 -0.68
CA GLY A 216 3.72 -1.31 -0.19
C GLY A 216 4.02 0.17 0.00
N GLY A 217 3.02 0.92 0.44
CA GLY A 217 3.20 2.35 0.68
C GLY A 217 2.12 2.95 1.57
N SER A 218 2.44 4.11 2.10
CA SER A 218 1.66 4.72 3.19
C SER A 218 0.60 5.72 2.73
N TYR A 219 0.51 6.09 1.45
CA TYR A 219 -0.37 7.17 1.03
C TYR A 219 -1.86 6.79 0.93
N LYS A 220 -2.19 5.49 0.88
CA LYS A 220 -3.57 5.02 0.83
C LYS A 220 -4.15 4.88 2.24
N TYR A 221 -4.33 3.67 2.70
CA TYR A 221 -5.07 3.35 3.93
C TYR A 221 -4.33 3.71 5.22
N THR A 222 -3.01 3.76 5.19
CA THR A 222 -2.19 4.19 6.33
C THR A 222 -1.93 5.70 6.38
N ARG A 223 -2.52 6.50 5.45
CA ARG A 223 -2.67 7.97 5.55
C ARG A 223 -1.37 8.76 5.64
N GLY A 224 -0.24 8.14 5.24
CA GLY A 224 1.10 8.70 5.39
C GLY A 224 1.58 9.57 4.22
N GLY A 225 0.72 9.85 3.25
CA GLY A 225 1.06 10.67 2.08
C GLY A 225 2.02 10.03 1.08
N PRO A 226 2.19 10.66 -0.11
CA PRO A 226 3.07 10.16 -1.16
C PRO A 226 4.54 10.15 -0.75
N GLY A 227 5.31 9.20 -1.33
CA GLY A 227 6.76 9.09 -1.12
C GLY A 227 7.20 8.20 0.04
N ALA A 228 6.31 7.93 1.01
CA ALA A 228 6.58 6.99 2.10
C ALA A 228 6.18 5.56 1.70
N CYS A 229 7.01 4.94 0.87
CA CYS A 229 6.85 3.57 0.41
C CYS A 229 7.93 2.68 1.01
N TRP A 230 7.79 1.39 0.82
CA TRP A 230 8.73 0.43 1.40
C TRP A 230 8.81 -0.84 0.55
N LEU A 231 9.97 -1.50 0.65
CA LEU A 231 10.24 -2.86 0.22
C LEU A 231 10.45 -3.70 1.48
N TYR A 232 9.65 -4.75 1.65
CA TYR A 232 9.97 -5.82 2.58
C TYR A 232 10.96 -6.77 1.93
N VAL A 233 12.01 -7.12 2.67
CA VAL A 233 12.98 -8.14 2.29
C VAL A 233 13.03 -9.17 3.42
N HIS A 234 12.68 -10.42 3.10
CA HIS A 234 12.76 -11.48 4.08
C HIS A 234 14.22 -11.67 4.55
N PRO A 235 14.50 -11.94 5.84
CA PRO A 235 15.87 -12.05 6.37
C PRO A 235 16.79 -13.01 5.60
N ARG A 236 16.26 -14.10 5.03
CA ARG A 236 17.05 -15.01 4.18
C ARG A 236 17.65 -14.35 2.93
N ASN A 237 17.10 -13.21 2.50
CA ASN A 237 17.56 -12.45 1.35
C ASN A 237 18.45 -11.26 1.71
N HIS A 238 18.72 -10.98 2.99
CA HIS A 238 19.54 -9.84 3.42
C HIS A 238 20.98 -9.92 2.91
N SER A 239 21.50 -11.11 2.64
CA SER A 239 22.87 -11.30 2.09
C SER A 239 22.93 -11.11 0.57
N ARG A 240 21.79 -11.10 -0.13
CA ARG A 240 21.76 -10.87 -1.59
C ARG A 240 22.02 -9.40 -1.90
N ARG A 241 22.57 -9.12 -3.09
CA ARG A 241 22.98 -7.77 -3.49
C ARG A 241 22.28 -7.37 -4.78
N THR A 242 21.54 -6.26 -4.72
CA THR A 242 20.92 -5.65 -5.89
C THR A 242 21.85 -4.62 -6.53
N LEU A 243 21.65 -4.32 -7.82
CA LEU A 243 22.34 -3.22 -8.49
C LEU A 243 21.75 -1.85 -8.11
N ASP A 244 20.53 -1.81 -7.56
CA ASP A 244 19.94 -0.58 -6.98
C ASP A 244 20.53 -0.36 -5.60
N THR A 245 21.70 0.25 -5.54
CA THR A 245 22.51 0.47 -4.32
C THR A 245 23.10 1.87 -4.29
N GLY A 246 23.73 2.24 -3.18
CA GLY A 246 24.38 3.53 -3.04
C GLY A 246 25.09 3.65 -1.69
N TRP A 247 25.43 4.88 -1.30
CA TRP A 247 26.28 5.08 -0.15
C TRP A 247 25.61 4.74 1.20
N PHE A 248 24.26 4.75 1.29
CA PHE A 248 23.54 4.28 2.49
C PHE A 248 23.49 2.75 2.61
N ALA A 249 23.87 2.01 1.58
CA ALA A 249 24.03 0.56 1.65
C ALA A 249 25.40 0.13 2.18
N LYS A 250 26.33 1.06 2.41
CA LYS A 250 27.67 0.77 2.97
C LYS A 250 27.58 0.40 4.44
N ASP A 251 28.55 -0.37 4.91
CA ASP A 251 28.72 -0.76 6.33
C ASP A 251 28.91 0.46 7.26
N ASP A 252 29.56 1.52 6.78
CA ASP A 252 29.67 2.82 7.44
C ASP A 252 29.47 3.94 6.41
N PRO A 253 28.23 4.43 6.22
CA PRO A 253 27.96 5.48 5.24
C PRO A 253 28.65 6.82 5.60
N PHE A 254 28.73 7.17 6.87
CA PHE A 254 29.28 8.46 7.31
C PHE A 254 30.81 8.44 7.54
N GLY A 255 31.47 7.27 7.54
CA GLY A 255 32.91 7.13 7.55
C GLY A 255 33.59 7.50 6.23
N TYR A 256 32.80 7.60 5.13
CA TYR A 256 33.26 7.96 3.78
C TYR A 256 34.39 7.09 3.22
N GLU A 257 34.68 5.94 3.84
CA GLU A 257 35.66 5.00 3.33
C GLU A 257 35.22 4.37 1.98
N ARG A 258 36.21 3.98 1.17
CA ARG A 258 35.99 3.35 -0.15
C ARG A 258 36.79 2.05 -0.25
N PRO A 259 36.39 1.02 0.51
CA PRO A 259 37.08 -0.27 0.44
C PRO A 259 36.87 -0.93 -0.93
N ASP A 260 37.87 -1.70 -1.35
CA ASP A 260 37.83 -2.56 -2.52
C ASP A 260 38.14 -4.01 -2.09
N PRO A 261 37.19 -4.96 -2.22
CA PRO A 261 35.84 -4.80 -2.74
C PRO A 261 34.92 -3.96 -1.82
N PRO A 262 33.80 -3.43 -2.35
CA PRO A 262 32.82 -2.68 -1.57
C PRO A 262 32.26 -3.49 -0.40
N ARG A 263 32.18 -2.87 0.80
CA ARG A 263 31.57 -3.48 1.99
C ARG A 263 30.15 -2.95 2.18
N PHE A 264 29.20 -3.87 2.36
CA PHE A 264 27.80 -3.57 2.59
C PHE A 264 27.44 -3.63 4.07
N ALA A 265 26.46 -2.81 4.46
CA ALA A 265 25.84 -2.87 5.77
C ALA A 265 25.27 -4.29 6.04
N PRO A 266 25.15 -4.69 7.32
CA PRO A 266 24.43 -5.89 7.66
C PRO A 266 22.92 -5.74 7.43
N GLY A 267 22.22 -6.86 7.32
CA GLY A 267 20.77 -6.89 7.27
C GLY A 267 20.15 -6.15 6.08
N GLY A 268 19.01 -5.55 6.33
CA GLY A 268 18.25 -4.82 5.31
C GLY A 268 18.87 -3.50 4.86
N ASP A 269 19.77 -2.93 5.64
CA ASP A 269 20.45 -1.69 5.25
C ASP A 269 21.30 -1.87 4.00
N ALA A 270 21.79 -3.09 3.71
CA ALA A 270 22.42 -3.43 2.44
C ALA A 270 21.56 -3.20 1.19
N TRP A 271 20.25 -3.04 1.36
CA TRP A 271 19.26 -2.77 0.30
C TRP A 271 18.89 -1.29 0.18
N MET A 272 19.53 -0.44 0.97
CA MET A 272 19.42 1.01 0.82
C MET A 272 20.13 1.47 -0.46
N GLU A 273 19.77 2.66 -0.91
CA GLU A 273 20.36 3.29 -2.10
C GLU A 273 21.20 4.51 -1.70
N SER A 274 21.00 5.61 -2.40
CA SER A 274 21.63 6.89 -2.07
C SER A 274 20.92 7.58 -0.90
N THR A 275 21.15 8.86 -0.71
CA THR A 275 20.53 9.68 0.34
C THR A 275 19.01 9.46 0.40
N PRO A 276 18.46 8.94 1.50
CA PRO A 276 17.02 8.68 1.58
C PRO A 276 16.22 9.98 1.72
N PRO A 277 14.97 10.00 1.23
CA PRO A 277 14.06 11.10 1.52
C PRO A 277 13.73 11.12 3.01
N VAL A 278 13.96 12.24 3.69
CA VAL A 278 13.76 12.33 5.16
C VAL A 278 12.33 12.72 5.53
N LEU A 279 11.69 13.64 4.78
CA LEU A 279 10.34 14.12 5.13
C LEU A 279 9.25 13.08 4.85
N ALA A 280 9.43 12.19 3.89
CA ALA A 280 8.43 11.18 3.55
C ALA A 280 8.19 10.16 4.70
N PRO A 281 9.21 9.57 5.33
CA PRO A 281 9.02 8.79 6.56
C PRO A 281 8.35 9.59 7.68
N VAL A 282 8.79 10.83 7.94
CA VAL A 282 8.22 11.69 8.99
C VAL A 282 6.71 11.89 8.80
N GLN A 283 6.27 12.28 7.60
CA GLN A 283 4.84 12.48 7.32
C GLN A 283 4.00 11.22 7.49
N ALA A 284 4.60 10.03 7.37
CA ALA A 284 3.89 8.76 7.49
C ALA A 284 3.70 8.29 8.94
N LEU A 285 4.49 8.79 9.91
CA LEU A 285 4.48 8.29 11.28
C LEU A 285 3.09 8.38 11.92
N ALA A 286 2.44 9.54 11.84
CA ALA A 286 1.14 9.76 12.48
C ALA A 286 0.06 8.79 11.95
N GLY A 287 0.04 8.54 10.64
CA GLY A 287 -0.90 7.61 10.01
C GLY A 287 -0.63 6.15 10.35
N LEU A 288 0.64 5.74 10.40
CA LEU A 288 1.06 4.39 10.78
C LEU A 288 0.77 4.12 12.27
N GLU A 289 1.10 5.05 13.15
CA GLU A 289 0.79 4.93 14.58
C GLU A 289 -0.71 4.83 14.82
N PHE A 290 -1.51 5.64 14.14
CA PHE A 290 -2.97 5.58 14.17
C PHE A 290 -3.49 4.21 13.72
N THR A 291 -3.01 3.72 12.58
CA THR A 291 -3.44 2.43 12.02
C THR A 291 -3.08 1.27 12.94
N ASN A 292 -1.86 1.26 13.47
CA ASN A 292 -1.40 0.23 14.42
C ASN A 292 -2.14 0.29 15.76
N ALA A 293 -2.46 1.50 16.26
CA ALA A 293 -3.22 1.66 17.51
C ALA A 293 -4.65 1.09 17.42
N ILE A 294 -5.30 1.22 16.26
CA ILE A 294 -6.61 0.59 16.03
C ILE A 294 -6.45 -0.92 15.80
N GLY A 295 -5.48 -1.31 14.97
CA GLY A 295 -5.24 -2.67 14.53
C GLY A 295 -6.04 -3.07 13.29
N ALA A 296 -5.38 -3.84 12.41
CA ALA A 296 -5.95 -4.21 11.11
C ALA A 296 -7.23 -5.06 11.23
N VAL A 297 -7.35 -5.92 12.25
CA VAL A 297 -8.54 -6.75 12.50
C VAL A 297 -9.76 -5.87 12.77
N ARG A 298 -9.66 -4.94 13.73
CA ARG A 298 -10.76 -4.03 14.08
C ARG A 298 -11.16 -3.11 12.92
N LEU A 299 -10.16 -2.61 12.17
CA LEU A 299 -10.41 -1.84 10.96
C LEU A 299 -11.17 -2.67 9.93
N ARG A 300 -10.77 -3.92 9.73
CA ARG A 300 -11.41 -4.83 8.77
C ARG A 300 -12.86 -5.12 9.15
N GLU A 301 -13.13 -5.44 10.40
CA GLU A 301 -14.49 -5.70 10.90
C GLU A 301 -15.40 -4.49 10.65
N TYR A 302 -14.95 -3.30 11.03
CA TYR A 302 -15.71 -2.07 10.82
C TYR A 302 -15.96 -1.79 9.32
N HIS A 303 -14.92 -1.92 8.49
CA HIS A 303 -15.03 -1.65 7.05
C HIS A 303 -15.94 -2.65 6.33
N LEU A 304 -15.96 -3.91 6.73
CA LEU A 304 -16.91 -4.88 6.16
C LEU A 304 -18.35 -4.48 6.44
N ALA A 305 -18.67 -4.24 7.71
CA ALA A 305 -20.02 -3.81 8.10
C ALA A 305 -20.44 -2.48 7.41
N GLN A 306 -19.49 -1.52 7.30
CA GLN A 306 -19.75 -0.25 6.62
C GLN A 306 -20.00 -0.44 5.12
N LYS A 307 -19.21 -1.28 4.44
CA LYS A 307 -19.40 -1.60 3.01
C LYS A 307 -20.74 -2.30 2.75
N GLU A 308 -21.13 -3.23 3.61
CA GLU A 308 -22.42 -3.93 3.52
C GLU A 308 -23.59 -2.95 3.63
N ARG A 309 -23.57 -2.05 4.64
CA ARG A 309 -24.58 -0.99 4.78
C ARG A 309 -24.63 -0.08 3.57
N PHE A 310 -23.47 0.37 3.08
CA PHE A 310 -23.41 1.25 1.91
C PHE A 310 -23.89 0.56 0.63
N ALA A 311 -23.51 -0.70 0.41
CA ALA A 311 -24.01 -1.49 -0.72
C ALA A 311 -25.53 -1.71 -0.64
N ALA A 312 -26.09 -1.94 0.54
CA ALA A 312 -27.54 -2.05 0.75
C ALA A 312 -28.27 -0.73 0.40
N GLN A 313 -27.72 0.42 0.79
CA GLN A 313 -28.27 1.74 0.43
C GLN A 313 -28.26 1.99 -1.09
N LEU A 314 -27.19 1.57 -1.77
CA LEU A 314 -27.09 1.63 -3.24
C LEU A 314 -28.09 0.68 -3.91
N ALA A 315 -28.22 -0.55 -3.40
CA ALA A 315 -29.18 -1.55 -3.91
C ALA A 315 -30.65 -1.09 -3.79
N GLN A 316 -31.02 -0.43 -2.67
CA GLN A 316 -32.35 0.18 -2.51
C GLN A 316 -32.68 1.23 -3.57
N ARG A 317 -31.67 1.76 -4.26
CA ARG A 317 -31.79 2.71 -5.38
C ARG A 317 -31.60 2.05 -6.75
N GLY A 318 -31.68 0.71 -6.81
CA GLY A 318 -31.55 -0.05 -8.05
C GLY A 318 -30.10 -0.22 -8.57
N LEU A 319 -29.08 0.16 -7.77
CA LEU A 319 -27.69 0.11 -8.19
C LEU A 319 -27.03 -1.20 -7.76
N ARG A 320 -26.40 -1.88 -8.71
CA ARG A 320 -25.60 -3.09 -8.43
C ARG A 320 -24.14 -2.73 -8.29
N VAL A 321 -23.57 -3.03 -7.14
CA VAL A 321 -22.13 -2.84 -6.84
C VAL A 321 -21.49 -4.16 -6.45
N GLU A 322 -20.23 -4.31 -6.79
CA GLU A 322 -19.34 -5.37 -6.32
C GLU A 322 -18.50 -4.85 -5.18
N GLY A 323 -17.92 -5.74 -4.36
CA GLY A 323 -16.94 -5.35 -3.34
C GLY A 323 -17.45 -5.40 -1.89
N ALA A 324 -18.73 -5.67 -1.62
CA ALA A 324 -19.26 -5.70 -0.26
C ALA A 324 -18.74 -6.89 0.56
N GLY A 325 -18.59 -8.08 -0.04
CA GLY A 325 -18.26 -9.32 0.65
C GLY A 325 -16.82 -9.41 1.17
N PRO A 326 -16.53 -10.43 2.00
CA PRO A 326 -15.22 -10.61 2.62
C PRO A 326 -14.11 -10.99 1.63
N GLN A 327 -14.44 -11.45 0.43
CA GLN A 327 -13.49 -11.73 -0.65
C GLN A 327 -12.95 -10.47 -1.34
N PHE A 328 -13.35 -9.27 -0.89
CA PHE A 328 -12.89 -8.00 -1.42
C PHE A 328 -12.18 -7.14 -0.35
N GLY A 329 -11.27 -6.29 -0.78
CA GLY A 329 -10.58 -5.30 0.04
C GLY A 329 -11.48 -4.14 0.51
N ALA A 330 -11.05 -2.91 0.29
CA ALA A 330 -11.62 -1.74 0.99
C ALA A 330 -12.77 -1.02 0.29
N PHE A 331 -13.03 -1.25 -1.00
CA PHE A 331 -13.95 -0.41 -1.77
C PHE A 331 -15.05 -1.21 -2.50
N LEU A 332 -16.14 -0.51 -2.77
CA LEU A 332 -17.17 -0.96 -3.69
C LEU A 332 -16.83 -0.49 -5.11
N SER A 333 -17.18 -1.27 -6.12
CA SER A 333 -17.04 -0.89 -7.52
C SER A 333 -18.37 -1.04 -8.28
N LEU A 334 -18.62 -0.08 -9.17
CA LEU A 334 -19.78 -0.06 -10.07
C LEU A 334 -19.25 -0.03 -11.50
N ALA A 335 -19.64 -1.02 -12.31
CA ALA A 335 -19.27 -1.07 -13.71
C ALA A 335 -20.12 -0.08 -14.52
N HIS A 336 -19.47 0.82 -15.26
CA HIS A 336 -20.13 1.75 -16.16
C HIS A 336 -19.15 2.25 -17.23
N PRO A 337 -19.50 2.26 -18.53
CA PRO A 337 -18.60 2.67 -19.61
C PRO A 337 -18.10 4.11 -19.45
N GLU A 338 -18.89 4.99 -18.83
CA GLU A 338 -18.54 6.38 -18.59
C GLU A 338 -18.11 6.67 -17.14
N ALA A 339 -17.51 5.70 -16.43
CA ALA A 339 -17.14 5.82 -15.01
C ALA A 339 -16.35 7.11 -14.69
N THR A 340 -15.45 7.52 -15.59
CA THR A 340 -14.67 8.76 -15.44
C THR A 340 -15.57 10.00 -15.47
N ARG A 341 -16.54 10.06 -16.41
CA ARG A 341 -17.52 11.16 -16.49
C ARG A 341 -18.41 11.20 -15.25
N LEU A 342 -18.88 10.03 -14.80
CA LEU A 342 -19.68 9.91 -13.57
C LEU A 342 -18.92 10.40 -12.35
N SER A 343 -17.65 10.05 -12.19
CA SER A 343 -16.81 10.52 -11.09
C SER A 343 -16.66 12.05 -11.10
N ALA A 344 -16.49 12.66 -12.27
CA ALA A 344 -16.43 14.11 -12.41
C ALA A 344 -17.76 14.80 -12.08
N GLU A 345 -18.89 14.19 -12.45
CA GLU A 345 -20.23 14.71 -12.13
C GLU A 345 -20.53 14.61 -10.63
N LEU A 346 -20.15 13.48 -10.00
CA LEU A 346 -20.27 13.30 -8.56
C LEU A 346 -19.48 14.36 -7.79
N MET A 347 -18.27 14.70 -8.25
CA MET A 347 -17.48 15.77 -7.64
C MET A 347 -18.20 17.12 -7.69
N ARG A 348 -18.91 17.45 -8.78
CA ARG A 348 -19.73 18.67 -8.87
C ARG A 348 -20.90 18.68 -7.88
N ARG A 349 -21.36 17.50 -7.47
CA ARG A 349 -22.40 17.30 -6.43
C ARG A 349 -21.83 17.13 -5.02
N GLY A 350 -20.54 17.41 -4.82
CA GLY A 350 -19.91 17.33 -3.51
C GLY A 350 -19.55 15.91 -3.06
N VAL A 351 -19.41 14.93 -3.98
CA VAL A 351 -18.98 13.57 -3.67
C VAL A 351 -17.72 13.23 -4.45
N LYS A 352 -16.58 13.10 -3.75
CA LYS A 352 -15.30 12.73 -4.35
C LYS A 352 -15.19 11.21 -4.45
N THR A 353 -15.11 10.71 -5.68
CA THR A 353 -14.91 9.30 -6.02
C THR A 353 -13.66 9.14 -6.90
N ASP A 354 -13.34 7.92 -7.31
CA ASP A 354 -12.28 7.60 -8.25
C ASP A 354 -12.83 6.65 -9.34
N ALA A 355 -12.25 6.71 -10.53
CA ALA A 355 -12.60 5.83 -11.63
C ALA A 355 -11.35 5.23 -12.27
N ARG A 356 -11.43 3.97 -12.71
CA ARG A 356 -10.39 3.28 -13.47
C ARG A 356 -11.04 2.48 -14.60
N GLY A 357 -10.78 2.90 -15.83
CA GLY A 357 -11.45 2.33 -17.00
C GLY A 357 -12.97 2.45 -16.87
N ASP A 358 -13.66 1.32 -16.94
CA ASP A 358 -15.10 1.19 -16.81
C ASP A 358 -15.59 1.00 -15.35
N ARG A 359 -14.75 1.23 -14.33
CA ARG A 359 -15.12 1.03 -12.93
C ARG A 359 -15.13 2.35 -12.17
N LEU A 360 -16.31 2.74 -11.67
CA LEU A 360 -16.43 3.76 -10.63
C LEU A 360 -16.19 3.10 -9.28
N ARG A 361 -15.24 3.62 -8.50
CA ARG A 361 -14.81 3.05 -7.21
C ARG A 361 -15.26 3.95 -6.06
N LEU A 362 -15.87 3.36 -5.05
CA LEU A 362 -16.44 4.03 -3.88
C LEU A 362 -15.80 3.44 -2.62
N CYS A 363 -14.84 4.15 -2.06
CA CYS A 363 -14.11 3.73 -0.88
C CYS A 363 -14.40 4.65 0.30
N ALA A 364 -15.40 4.30 1.08
CA ALA A 364 -15.58 4.86 2.41
C ALA A 364 -14.47 4.40 3.35
N ASP A 365 -14.31 5.13 4.45
CA ASP A 365 -13.49 4.70 5.58
C ASP A 365 -14.18 5.12 6.90
N LEU A 366 -13.54 4.81 8.02
CA LEU A 366 -14.07 5.08 9.35
C LEU A 366 -14.39 6.58 9.63
N LEU A 367 -13.89 7.51 8.81
CA LEU A 367 -14.22 8.94 8.92
C LEU A 367 -15.53 9.33 8.22
N ASN A 368 -16.14 8.42 7.43
CA ASN A 368 -17.43 8.67 6.81
C ASN A 368 -18.57 8.23 7.74
N THR A 369 -19.57 9.09 7.92
CA THR A 369 -20.78 8.79 8.68
C THR A 369 -21.81 8.05 7.83
N ASP A 370 -22.77 7.38 8.46
CA ASP A 370 -23.88 6.73 7.75
C ASP A 370 -24.74 7.77 6.99
N ASP A 371 -24.89 9.01 7.51
CA ASP A 371 -25.54 10.10 6.79
C ASP A 371 -24.79 10.52 5.52
N GLU A 372 -23.46 10.61 5.57
CA GLU A 372 -22.64 10.86 4.39
C GLU A 372 -22.78 9.75 3.35
N LEU A 373 -22.84 8.48 3.78
CA LEU A 373 -23.05 7.35 2.87
C LEU A 373 -24.45 7.35 2.25
N ALA A 374 -25.48 7.73 3.01
CA ALA A 374 -26.84 7.90 2.52
C ALA A 374 -26.92 9.01 1.46
N ALA A 375 -26.32 10.17 1.74
CA ALA A 375 -26.24 11.29 0.78
C ALA A 375 -25.44 10.91 -0.47
N ALA A 376 -24.30 10.22 -0.32
CA ALA A 376 -23.52 9.74 -1.43
C ALA A 376 -24.28 8.74 -2.30
N SER A 377 -25.00 7.78 -1.70
CA SER A 377 -25.81 6.81 -2.45
C SER A 377 -26.92 7.49 -3.28
N GLN A 378 -27.54 8.54 -2.75
CA GLN A 378 -28.51 9.35 -3.48
C GLN A 378 -27.85 10.12 -4.65
N ALA A 379 -26.67 10.69 -4.42
CA ALA A 379 -25.94 11.39 -5.47
C ALA A 379 -25.54 10.46 -6.61
N VAL A 380 -25.07 9.23 -6.29
CA VAL A 380 -24.69 8.21 -7.29
C VAL A 380 -25.90 7.82 -8.14
N ALA A 381 -27.05 7.52 -7.51
CA ALA A 381 -28.28 7.21 -8.24
C ALA A 381 -28.68 8.35 -9.17
N GLY A 382 -28.77 9.59 -8.65
CA GLY A 382 -29.18 10.74 -9.42
C GLY A 382 -28.22 11.19 -10.55
N VAL A 383 -26.99 10.65 -10.61
CA VAL A 383 -26.08 10.84 -11.77
C VAL A 383 -26.37 9.78 -12.82
N LEU A 384 -26.66 8.54 -12.42
CA LEU A 384 -26.94 7.42 -13.32
C LEU A 384 -28.31 7.54 -14.01
N ASP A 385 -29.34 8.06 -13.32
CA ASP A 385 -30.68 8.31 -13.91
C ASP A 385 -30.66 9.34 -15.05
N LYS A 386 -29.57 10.10 -15.19
CA LYS A 386 -29.38 11.14 -16.22
C LYS A 386 -28.34 10.76 -17.27
N ALA A 387 -27.73 9.60 -17.15
CA ALA A 387 -26.72 9.07 -18.08
C ALA A 387 -27.35 8.10 -19.07
#